data_6eeb79868e9679d25cf357fe890c10c6
#
_entry.id   6eeb79868e9679d25cf357fe890c10c6
#
_cell.length_a   1.000
_cell.length_b   1.000
_cell.length_c   1.000
_cell.angle_alpha   90.00
_cell.angle_beta   90.00
_cell.angle_gamma   90.00
#
_symmetry.space_group_name_H-M   'P 1'
#
loop_
_entity.id
_entity.type
_entity.pdbx_description
1 polymer ?
#
loop_
_entity_poly.entity_id
_entity_poly.type
_entity_poly.pdbx_seq_one_letter_code
_entity_poly.pdbx_strand_id
1 'polypeptide(L)'
;GTHMITVDADGQHLAGDLPAFLEAIRAEPRAIVIGCRDFDRTANVPSKSRFGRHWSNFWVRLETGRAVADTQSGYRAYPVDLVRRLPHRSSRYDFETELLVRALWAGLPLREVPIQVVYLPGGERISHYRPVRDTLRMSRLHARLAARCLLPWPHRRLVPRERPPWTLWC
;
A
#
# COMPACT_ATOMS: atom_id res chain seq x y z
N GLY A 1 -7.64 15.20 -13.05
CA GLY A 1 -7.24 15.33 -11.64
C GLY A 1 -5.78 14.96 -11.44
N THR A 2 -5.16 15.52 -10.42
CA THR A 2 -3.74 15.27 -10.10
C THR A 2 -3.55 14.03 -9.23
N HIS A 3 -4.56 13.67 -8.45
CA HIS A 3 -4.56 12.49 -7.57
C HIS A 3 -5.78 11.61 -7.83
N MET A 4 -5.59 10.33 -7.59
CA MET A 4 -6.64 9.31 -7.58
C MET A 4 -6.75 8.76 -6.16
N ILE A 5 -7.95 8.74 -5.62
CA ILE A 5 -8.24 8.10 -4.33
C ILE A 5 -9.06 6.84 -4.63
N THR A 6 -8.60 5.71 -4.10
CA THR A 6 -9.29 4.42 -4.15
C THR A 6 -9.86 4.09 -2.79
N VAL A 7 -10.98 3.40 -2.77
CA VAL A 7 -11.61 2.87 -1.56
C VAL A 7 -12.32 1.56 -1.90
N ASP A 8 -12.25 0.56 -1.03
CA ASP A 8 -12.98 -0.68 -1.20
C ASP A 8 -14.49 -0.42 -1.08
N ALA A 9 -15.26 -1.00 -2.00
CA ALA A 9 -16.72 -0.81 -2.07
C ALA A 9 -17.49 -1.80 -1.16
N ASP A 10 -16.84 -2.37 -0.14
CA ASP A 10 -17.43 -3.34 0.79
C ASP A 10 -18.13 -2.70 2.00
N GLY A 11 -18.19 -1.38 2.05
CA GLY A 11 -18.84 -0.61 3.12
C GLY A 11 -18.05 -0.56 4.43
N GLN A 12 -16.84 -1.07 4.48
CA GLN A 12 -16.01 -1.06 5.71
C GLN A 12 -15.33 0.27 5.98
N HIS A 13 -15.05 1.06 4.94
CA HIS A 13 -14.37 2.34 5.03
C HIS A 13 -15.35 3.50 5.17
N LEU A 14 -15.03 4.45 6.04
CA LEU A 14 -15.88 5.61 6.28
C LEU A 14 -15.46 6.79 5.39
N ALA A 15 -16.43 7.44 4.76
CA ALA A 15 -16.19 8.66 3.98
C ALA A 15 -15.65 9.82 4.85
N GLY A 16 -15.91 9.78 6.16
CA GLY A 16 -15.39 10.75 7.12
C GLY A 16 -13.87 10.82 7.24
N ASP A 17 -13.14 9.78 6.77
CA ASP A 17 -11.68 9.78 6.76
C ASP A 17 -11.09 10.54 5.55
N LEU A 18 -11.89 10.87 4.53
CA LEU A 18 -11.44 11.56 3.32
C LEU A 18 -10.70 12.89 3.57
N PRO A 19 -11.14 13.77 4.49
CA PRO A 19 -10.44 15.01 4.80
C PRO A 19 -8.96 14.80 5.19
N ALA A 20 -8.65 13.76 5.97
CA ALA A 20 -7.29 13.45 6.37
C ALA A 20 -6.41 13.03 5.19
N PHE A 21 -6.96 12.33 4.19
CA PHE A 21 -6.27 12.05 2.93
C PHE A 21 -5.97 13.31 2.14
N LEU A 22 -6.95 14.23 2.04
CA LEU A 22 -6.76 15.50 1.33
C LEU A 22 -5.70 16.37 2.01
N GLU A 23 -5.63 16.35 3.34
CA GLU A 23 -4.61 17.05 4.10
C GLU A 23 -3.21 16.45 3.85
N ALA A 24 -3.10 15.12 3.92
CA ALA A 24 -1.85 14.42 3.61
C ALA A 24 -1.36 14.69 2.17
N ILE A 25 -2.27 14.73 1.20
CA ILE A 25 -1.97 15.07 -0.20
C ILE A 25 -1.48 16.51 -0.32
N ARG A 26 -2.12 17.46 0.37
CA ARG A 26 -1.67 18.87 0.36
C ARG A 26 -0.29 19.05 0.98
N ALA A 27 -0.03 18.33 2.08
CA ALA A 27 1.26 18.38 2.76
C ALA A 27 2.39 17.78 1.93
N GLU A 28 2.12 16.70 1.19
CA GLU A 28 3.12 16.04 0.35
C GLU A 28 2.52 15.50 -0.96
N PRO A 29 2.36 16.34 -1.99
CA PRO A 29 1.65 15.98 -3.22
C PRO A 29 2.28 14.82 -4.02
N ARG A 30 3.52 14.46 -3.73
CA ARG A 30 4.23 13.35 -4.41
C ARG A 30 4.14 12.03 -3.65
N ALA A 31 3.53 12.03 -2.48
CA ALA A 31 3.40 10.82 -1.66
C ALA A 31 2.29 9.89 -2.14
N ILE A 32 2.51 8.60 -1.93
CA ILE A 32 1.39 7.66 -1.80
C ILE A 32 0.83 7.82 -0.39
N VAL A 33 -0.48 7.95 -0.27
CA VAL A 33 -1.15 7.96 1.02
C VAL A 33 -1.88 6.63 1.22
N ILE A 34 -1.68 5.99 2.38
CA ILE A 34 -2.33 4.73 2.74
C ILE A 34 -3.10 4.93 4.04
N GLY A 35 -4.36 4.53 4.03
CA GLY A 35 -5.17 4.45 5.23
C GLY A 35 -4.76 3.27 6.11
N CYS A 36 -4.37 3.53 7.34
CA CYS A 36 -3.96 2.52 8.31
C CYS A 36 -5.09 2.19 9.27
N ARG A 37 -5.56 0.94 9.23
CA ARG A 37 -6.62 0.45 10.11
C ARG A 37 -6.09 0.20 11.51
N ASP A 38 -6.76 0.77 12.51
CA ASP A 38 -6.46 0.47 13.91
C ASP A 38 -7.22 -0.79 14.36
N PHE A 39 -6.56 -1.94 14.22
CA PHE A 39 -7.15 -3.23 14.61
C PHE A 39 -7.22 -3.44 16.13
N ASP A 40 -6.54 -2.65 16.91
CA ASP A 40 -6.56 -2.80 18.37
C ASP A 40 -7.76 -2.05 18.97
N ARG A 41 -8.20 -0.99 18.30
CA ARG A 41 -9.41 -0.23 18.67
C ARG A 41 -10.66 -0.66 17.91
N THR A 42 -10.52 -1.54 16.93
CA THR A 42 -11.65 -1.99 16.10
C THR A 42 -12.23 -3.30 16.64
N ALA A 43 -13.54 -3.29 16.91
CA ALA A 43 -14.27 -4.49 17.32
C ALA A 43 -14.41 -5.50 16.17
N ASN A 44 -14.54 -6.79 16.50
CA ASN A 44 -14.85 -7.88 15.57
C ASN A 44 -13.85 -8.08 14.41
N VAL A 45 -12.60 -7.66 14.57
CA VAL A 45 -11.56 -7.86 13.54
C VAL A 45 -11.25 -9.35 13.39
N PRO A 46 -11.47 -9.94 12.20
CA PRO A 46 -11.16 -11.35 11.97
C PRO A 46 -9.66 -11.64 12.14
N SER A 47 -9.32 -12.75 12.79
CA SER A 47 -7.91 -13.18 12.98
C SER A 47 -7.17 -13.35 11.64
N LYS A 48 -7.86 -13.80 10.60
CA LYS A 48 -7.32 -13.90 9.23
C LYS A 48 -6.88 -12.54 8.68
N SER A 49 -7.60 -11.45 9.00
CA SER A 49 -7.23 -10.09 8.56
C SER A 49 -5.96 -9.61 9.27
N ARG A 50 -5.82 -9.90 10.56
CA ARG A 50 -4.59 -9.60 11.33
C ARG A 50 -3.39 -10.35 10.77
N PHE A 51 -3.53 -11.66 10.56
CA PHE A 51 -2.46 -12.49 9.99
C PHE A 51 -2.07 -12.02 8.58
N GLY A 52 -3.07 -11.81 7.70
CA GLY A 52 -2.83 -11.37 6.32
C GLY A 52 -2.07 -10.05 6.27
N ARG A 53 -2.43 -9.07 7.13
CA ARG A 53 -1.70 -7.79 7.23
C ARG A 53 -0.25 -8.00 7.63
N HIS A 54 0.03 -8.78 8.69
CA HIS A 54 1.40 -9.04 9.12
C HIS A 54 2.24 -9.72 8.04
N TRP A 55 1.65 -10.70 7.35
CA TRP A 55 2.30 -11.42 6.26
C TRP A 55 2.63 -10.48 5.07
N SER A 56 1.67 -9.67 4.64
CA SER A 56 1.87 -8.72 3.55
C SER A 56 2.88 -7.63 3.92
N ASN A 57 2.79 -7.09 5.13
CA ASN A 57 3.74 -6.09 5.63
C ASN A 57 5.18 -6.64 5.69
N PHE A 58 5.35 -7.91 6.11
CA PHE A 58 6.65 -8.58 6.11
C PHE A 58 7.27 -8.61 4.71
N TRP A 59 6.51 -9.05 3.70
CA TRP A 59 7.01 -9.13 2.32
C TRP A 59 7.35 -7.76 1.75
N VAL A 60 6.48 -6.77 1.92
CA VAL A 60 6.75 -5.41 1.44
C VAL A 60 7.99 -4.82 2.11
N ARG A 61 8.18 -5.07 3.41
CA ARG A 61 9.39 -4.65 4.12
C ARG A 61 10.65 -5.33 3.57
N LEU A 62 10.59 -6.63 3.30
CA LEU A 62 11.70 -7.38 2.72
C LEU A 62 12.07 -6.85 1.32
N GLU A 63 11.06 -6.56 0.50
CA GLU A 63 11.22 -6.13 -0.89
C GLU A 63 11.66 -4.66 -1.02
N THR A 64 11.31 -3.81 -0.06
CA THR A 64 11.53 -2.37 -0.17
C THR A 64 12.48 -1.78 0.86
N GLY A 65 12.78 -2.52 1.92
CA GLY A 65 13.49 -2.04 3.11
C GLY A 65 12.68 -1.04 3.94
N ARG A 66 11.38 -0.82 3.63
CA ARG A 66 10.52 0.13 4.32
C ARG A 66 9.42 -0.59 5.09
N ALA A 67 9.20 -0.19 6.33
CA ALA A 67 8.05 -0.61 7.09
C ALA A 67 6.82 0.16 6.59
N VAL A 68 5.70 -0.57 6.42
CA VAL A 68 4.38 -0.03 6.10
C VAL A 68 3.40 -0.64 7.09
N ALA A 69 2.59 0.19 7.73
CA ALA A 69 1.71 -0.27 8.81
C ALA A 69 0.53 -1.12 8.30
N ASP A 70 -0.01 -0.81 7.13
CA ASP A 70 -1.14 -1.54 6.55
C ASP A 70 -1.09 -1.63 5.03
N THR A 71 -0.35 -2.62 4.53
CA THR A 71 -0.20 -2.87 3.09
C THR A 71 -1.44 -3.47 2.42
N GLN A 72 -2.45 -3.87 3.20
CA GLN A 72 -3.69 -4.47 2.70
C GLN A 72 -4.89 -3.53 2.70
N SER A 73 -4.72 -2.29 3.18
CA SER A 73 -5.79 -1.32 3.10
C SER A 73 -6.05 -0.92 1.66
N GLY A 74 -7.31 -0.95 1.23
CA GLY A 74 -7.76 -0.47 -0.09
C GLY A 74 -8.03 1.04 -0.13
N TYR A 75 -8.00 1.72 1.03
CA TYR A 75 -8.17 3.17 1.07
C TYR A 75 -6.83 3.84 0.84
N ARG A 76 -6.59 4.33 -0.37
CA ARG A 76 -5.30 4.88 -0.78
C ARG A 76 -5.45 6.11 -1.66
N ALA A 77 -4.43 6.97 -1.67
CA ALA A 77 -4.32 8.04 -2.64
C ALA A 77 -2.99 7.95 -3.39
N TYR A 78 -3.05 8.25 -4.69
CA TYR A 78 -1.92 8.13 -5.60
C TYR A 78 -1.75 9.39 -6.43
N PRO A 79 -0.52 9.93 -6.57
CA PRO A 79 -0.21 10.97 -7.55
C PRO A 79 -0.22 10.36 -8.97
N VAL A 80 -1.22 10.71 -9.77
CA VAL A 80 -1.53 10.05 -11.06
C VAL A 80 -0.37 10.13 -12.04
N ASP A 81 0.29 11.28 -12.14
CA ASP A 81 1.41 11.50 -13.06
C ASP A 81 2.63 10.62 -12.75
N LEU A 82 2.87 10.32 -11.47
CA LEU A 82 3.96 9.46 -11.03
C LEU A 82 3.63 7.98 -11.19
N VAL A 83 2.44 7.54 -10.73
CA VAL A 83 2.09 6.13 -10.78
C VAL A 83 1.86 5.60 -12.20
N ARG A 84 1.42 6.44 -13.13
CA ARG A 84 1.30 6.07 -14.55
C ARG A 84 2.64 5.74 -15.22
N ARG A 85 3.75 6.16 -14.64
CA ARG A 85 5.11 5.86 -15.12
C ARG A 85 5.67 4.57 -14.54
N LEU A 86 4.97 3.95 -13.59
CA LEU A 86 5.40 2.71 -12.96
C LEU A 86 4.96 1.51 -13.80
N PRO A 87 5.90 0.64 -14.20
CA PRO A 87 5.53 -0.59 -14.89
C PRO A 87 4.79 -1.50 -13.91
N HIS A 88 3.68 -2.09 -14.34
CA HIS A 88 2.92 -3.08 -13.58
C HIS A 88 2.42 -4.19 -14.50
N ARG A 89 2.22 -5.37 -13.96
CA ARG A 89 1.72 -6.56 -14.66
C ARG A 89 0.50 -7.18 -14.01
N SER A 90 0.25 -6.78 -12.77
CA SER A 90 -0.88 -7.24 -11.98
C SER A 90 -2.17 -6.48 -12.32
N SER A 91 -3.33 -7.07 -12.09
CA SER A 91 -4.61 -6.49 -12.52
C SER A 91 -5.76 -6.70 -11.52
N ARG A 92 -5.52 -7.27 -10.35
CA ARG A 92 -6.51 -7.58 -9.31
C ARG A 92 -5.97 -7.21 -7.94
N TYR A 93 -6.25 -8.01 -6.90
CA TYR A 93 -5.76 -7.80 -5.53
C TYR A 93 -4.22 -7.67 -5.42
N ASP A 94 -3.49 -8.26 -6.36
CA ASP A 94 -2.04 -8.15 -6.47
C ASP A 94 -1.57 -6.80 -7.04
N PHE A 95 -2.43 -6.07 -7.76
CA PHE A 95 -2.11 -4.78 -8.38
C PHE A 95 -1.69 -3.73 -7.34
N GLU A 96 -2.44 -3.58 -6.28
CA GLU A 96 -2.17 -2.57 -5.26
C GLU A 96 -0.86 -2.82 -4.52
N THR A 97 -0.54 -4.08 -4.26
CA THR A 97 0.74 -4.47 -3.65
C THR A 97 1.89 -4.22 -4.62
N GLU A 98 1.76 -4.62 -5.89
CA GLU A 98 2.78 -4.38 -6.90
C GLU A 98 3.03 -2.88 -7.08
N LEU A 99 1.98 -2.08 -7.17
CA LEU A 99 2.08 -0.64 -7.35
C LEU A 99 2.78 0.02 -6.17
N LEU A 100 2.42 -0.36 -4.93
CA LEU A 100 3.07 0.14 -3.71
C LEU A 100 4.57 -0.16 -3.71
N VAL A 101 4.97 -1.41 -3.92
CA VAL A 101 6.39 -1.82 -3.92
C VAL A 101 7.17 -1.05 -4.98
N ARG A 102 6.63 -0.95 -6.20
CA ARG A 102 7.28 -0.22 -7.30
C ARG A 102 7.39 1.27 -7.04
N ALA A 103 6.40 1.86 -6.42
CA ALA A 103 6.44 3.27 -6.03
C ALA A 103 7.50 3.53 -4.97
N LEU A 104 7.61 2.66 -3.96
CA LEU A 104 8.65 2.75 -2.95
C LEU A 104 10.05 2.57 -3.55
N TRP A 105 10.23 1.66 -4.51
CA TRP A 105 11.47 1.53 -5.28
C TRP A 105 11.78 2.77 -6.11
N ALA A 106 10.76 3.40 -6.69
CA ALA A 106 10.90 4.64 -7.45
C ALA A 106 11.17 5.86 -6.57
N GLY A 107 11.17 5.70 -5.25
CA GLY A 107 11.49 6.72 -4.26
C GLY A 107 10.32 7.63 -3.90
N LEU A 108 9.08 7.24 -4.23
CA LEU A 108 7.93 8.02 -3.80
C LEU A 108 7.84 8.04 -2.27
N PRO A 109 7.56 9.20 -1.68
CA PRO A 109 7.25 9.29 -0.26
C PRO A 109 5.99 8.48 0.08
N LEU A 110 5.92 8.00 1.32
CA LEU A 110 4.77 7.31 1.88
C LEU A 110 4.23 8.12 3.05
N ARG A 111 2.92 8.36 3.04
CA ARG A 111 2.17 8.92 4.17
C ARG A 111 1.14 7.91 4.63
N GLU A 112 1.06 7.72 5.93
CA GLU A 112 0.11 6.82 6.57
C GLU A 112 -0.90 7.66 7.35
N VAL A 113 -2.18 7.41 7.11
CA VAL A 113 -3.29 8.14 7.73
C VAL A 113 -4.12 7.15 8.52
N PRO A 114 -4.35 7.37 9.82
CA PRO A 114 -5.24 6.51 10.58
C PRO A 114 -6.66 6.58 10.00
N ILE A 115 -7.29 5.42 9.80
CA ILE A 115 -8.66 5.32 9.31
C ILE A 115 -9.50 4.45 10.22
N GLN A 116 -10.79 4.73 10.23
CA GLN A 116 -11.78 3.92 10.90
C GLN A 116 -12.33 2.85 9.96
N VAL A 117 -12.54 1.65 10.50
CA VAL A 117 -13.18 0.56 9.75
C VAL A 117 -14.28 -0.06 10.59
N VAL A 118 -15.35 -0.44 9.92
CA VAL A 118 -16.49 -1.10 10.54
C VAL A 118 -16.55 -2.55 10.09
N TYR A 119 -16.52 -3.47 11.06
CA TYR A 119 -16.79 -4.89 10.81
C TYR A 119 -18.16 -5.23 11.35
N LEU A 120 -19.10 -5.52 10.46
CA LEU A 120 -20.45 -5.90 10.85
C LEU A 120 -20.45 -7.23 11.62
N PRO A 121 -21.21 -7.35 12.72
CA PRO A 121 -21.44 -8.60 13.40
C PRO A 121 -22.12 -9.60 12.45
N GLY A 122 -21.72 -10.88 12.50
CA GLY A 122 -22.39 -11.94 11.70
C GLY A 122 -21.69 -12.33 10.39
N GLY A 123 -20.63 -11.62 9.99
CA GLY A 123 -19.76 -12.11 8.92
C GLY A 123 -20.33 -12.07 7.50
N GLU A 124 -21.40 -11.32 7.25
CA GLU A 124 -21.91 -11.04 5.88
C GLU A 124 -20.94 -10.13 5.12
N ARG A 125 -19.74 -10.66 4.88
CA ARG A 125 -18.75 -10.00 4.03
C ARG A 125 -18.91 -10.53 2.62
N ILE A 126 -19.32 -9.69 1.70
CA ILE A 126 -19.24 -10.00 0.27
C ILE A 126 -17.76 -9.97 -0.12
N SER A 127 -17.07 -11.09 0.10
CA SER A 127 -15.68 -11.21 -0.28
C SER A 127 -15.57 -11.95 -1.61
N HIS A 128 -15.10 -11.27 -2.64
CA HIS A 128 -14.77 -11.86 -3.93
C HIS A 128 -13.38 -12.55 -3.93
N TYR A 129 -12.73 -12.62 -2.77
CA TYR A 129 -11.43 -13.26 -2.61
C TYR A 129 -11.57 -14.80 -2.70
N ARG A 130 -10.83 -15.40 -3.63
CA ARG A 130 -10.74 -16.85 -3.83
C ARG A 130 -9.47 -17.37 -3.15
N PRO A 131 -9.56 -18.05 -1.97
CA PRO A 131 -8.41 -18.28 -1.09
C PRO A 131 -7.20 -18.91 -1.79
N VAL A 132 -7.38 -19.99 -2.51
CA VAL A 132 -6.28 -20.71 -3.17
C VAL A 132 -5.71 -19.91 -4.33
N ARG A 133 -6.58 -19.43 -5.23
CA ARG A 133 -6.15 -18.74 -6.46
C ARG A 133 -5.48 -17.41 -6.17
N ASP A 134 -6.04 -16.61 -5.26
CA ASP A 134 -5.54 -15.28 -4.98
C ASP A 134 -4.30 -15.37 -4.09
N THR A 135 -4.20 -16.35 -3.18
CA THR A 135 -2.96 -16.62 -2.42
C THR A 135 -1.82 -17.05 -3.36
N LEU A 136 -2.07 -17.94 -4.32
CA LEU A 136 -1.05 -18.32 -5.31
C LEU A 136 -0.61 -17.14 -6.15
N ARG A 137 -1.53 -16.26 -6.53
CA ARG A 137 -1.24 -15.03 -7.29
C ARG A 137 -0.36 -14.08 -6.47
N MET A 138 -0.69 -13.86 -5.20
CA MET A 138 0.12 -13.04 -4.28
C MET A 138 1.50 -13.64 -4.06
N SER A 139 1.60 -14.96 -3.86
CA SER A 139 2.88 -15.65 -3.70
C SER A 139 3.78 -15.51 -4.94
N ARG A 140 3.20 -15.63 -6.14
CA ARG A 140 3.93 -15.39 -7.40
C ARG A 140 4.36 -13.92 -7.54
N LEU A 141 3.53 -12.97 -7.11
CA LEU A 141 3.89 -11.58 -7.09
C LEU A 141 5.12 -11.36 -6.20
N HIS A 142 5.05 -11.76 -4.94
CA HIS A 142 6.14 -11.59 -3.98
C HIS A 142 7.42 -12.30 -4.43
N ALA A 143 7.32 -13.53 -4.95
CA ALA A 143 8.49 -14.24 -5.52
C ALA A 143 9.15 -13.45 -6.66
N ARG A 144 8.35 -12.86 -7.55
CA ARG A 144 8.86 -12.02 -8.65
C ARG A 144 9.49 -10.72 -8.15
N LEU A 145 8.87 -10.06 -7.17
CA LEU A 145 9.38 -8.82 -6.60
C LEU A 145 10.64 -9.06 -5.80
N ALA A 146 10.68 -10.11 -4.98
CA ALA A 146 11.87 -10.52 -4.23
C ALA A 146 13.04 -10.88 -5.17
N ALA A 147 12.78 -11.70 -6.21
CA ALA A 147 13.79 -12.00 -7.23
C ALA A 147 14.32 -10.72 -7.89
N ARG A 148 13.44 -9.76 -8.21
CA ARG A 148 13.84 -8.46 -8.77
C ARG A 148 14.67 -7.63 -7.80
N CYS A 149 14.42 -7.73 -6.49
CA CYS A 149 15.19 -7.04 -5.45
C CYS A 149 16.62 -7.58 -5.35
N LEU A 150 16.82 -8.88 -5.60
CA LEU A 150 18.15 -9.53 -5.57
C LEU A 150 19.01 -9.22 -6.80
N LEU A 151 18.41 -8.71 -7.88
CA LEU A 151 19.17 -8.34 -9.07
C LEU A 151 19.91 -7.03 -8.85
N PRO A 152 21.20 -6.92 -9.27
CA PRO A 152 22.04 -5.74 -9.04
C PRO A 152 21.66 -4.52 -9.91
N TRP A 153 20.55 -4.59 -10.63
CA TRP A 153 20.06 -3.50 -11.45
C TRP A 153 19.30 -2.46 -10.64
N PRO A 154 19.70 -1.18 -10.70
CA PRO A 154 19.02 -0.14 -9.96
C PRO A 154 17.56 0.01 -10.39
N HIS A 155 16.68 0.28 -9.43
CA HIS A 155 15.30 0.66 -9.72
C HIS A 155 15.28 2.10 -10.28
N ARG A 156 14.48 2.32 -11.35
CA ARG A 156 14.29 3.66 -11.89
C ARG A 156 13.61 4.55 -10.85
N ARG A 157 14.31 5.59 -10.43
CA ARG A 157 13.78 6.56 -9.48
C ARG A 157 13.00 7.64 -10.21
N LEU A 158 11.82 7.95 -9.70
CA LEU A 158 10.97 9.05 -10.16
C LEU A 158 11.10 10.26 -9.22
N VAL A 159 11.50 10.00 -7.97
CA VAL A 159 11.77 11.02 -6.97
C VAL A 159 13.24 10.90 -6.54
N PRO A 160 14.03 11.95 -6.63
CA PRO A 160 15.43 11.95 -6.15
C PRO A 160 15.50 11.58 -4.66
N ARG A 161 16.61 10.95 -4.26
CA ARG A 161 16.91 10.83 -2.83
C ARG A 161 17.23 12.20 -2.29
N GLU A 162 16.56 12.64 -1.24
CA GLU A 162 17.10 13.74 -0.44
C GLU A 162 18.46 13.30 0.09
N ARG A 163 19.51 14.07 -0.27
CA ARG A 163 20.84 13.82 0.30
C ARG A 163 20.76 14.21 1.76
N PRO A 164 21.16 13.36 2.69
CA PRO A 164 21.24 13.78 4.09
C PRO A 164 22.22 14.96 4.20
N PRO A 165 21.94 15.95 5.06
CA PRO A 165 22.69 17.21 5.13
C PRO A 165 24.19 17.05 5.43
N TRP A 166 24.63 15.89 5.91
CA TRP A 166 26.03 15.59 6.23
C TRP A 166 26.84 15.00 5.07
N THR A 167 26.27 14.77 3.88
CA THR A 167 27.04 14.34 2.68
C THR A 167 27.66 15.48 1.88
N LEU A 168 27.67 16.70 2.42
CA LEU A 168 28.30 17.87 1.80
C LEU A 168 29.83 17.96 2.04
N TRP A 169 30.44 16.94 2.69
CA TRP A 169 31.86 16.99 3.06
C TRP A 169 32.70 15.84 2.49
N CYS A 170 32.25 15.23 1.39
CA CYS A 170 33.08 14.24 0.64
C CYS A 170 33.17 14.62 -0.81
#